data_28c577c47c975889ddd0ef1451cff6c8
#
_entry.id   28c577c47c975889ddd0ef1451cff6c8
#
_cell.length_a   1.000
_cell.length_b   1.000
_cell.length_c   1.000
_cell.angle_alpha   90.00
_cell.angle_beta   90.00
_cell.angle_gamma   90.00
#
_symmetry.space_group_name_H-M   'P 1'
#
loop_
_entity.id
_entity.type
_entity.pdbx_description
1 polymer ?
#
loop_
_entity_poly.entity_id
_entity_poly.type
_entity_poly.pdbx_seq_one_letter_code
_entity_poly.pdbx_strand_id
1 'polypeptide(L)'
;MSAYEVLVSNITQSFLDHGYEAMTMSKLAKYCNITRRGLYHHFSSKEEAFQAMVRQNNQRTRLGSLSEGTRLLSAGADVLDIVTAVLDVRYGDTRRKLVLSPFALEVNDYAFRLCRPEMVEAATVFQANFAALLQQIIANGQLTLRPTISIETLVQLLCDGARGTNQSFFAPSSEEITARYRQMSQAILFGCAEPAGL
;
A
#
# COMPACT_ATOMS: atom_id res chain seq x y z
N MET A 1 18.23 -6.65 -3.78
CA MET A 1 17.12 -7.63 -3.92
C MET A 1 17.71 -9.04 -3.86
N SER A 2 17.14 -9.91 -3.01
CA SER A 2 17.49 -11.33 -2.96
C SER A 2 16.93 -12.07 -4.19
N ALA A 3 17.44 -13.29 -4.47
CA ALA A 3 16.91 -14.14 -5.54
C ALA A 3 15.41 -14.45 -5.36
N TYR A 4 14.97 -14.61 -4.11
CA TYR A 4 13.56 -14.80 -3.77
C TYR A 4 12.71 -13.57 -4.10
N GLU A 5 13.16 -12.37 -3.75
CA GLU A 5 12.44 -11.13 -4.08
C GLU A 5 12.31 -10.91 -5.60
N VAL A 6 13.35 -11.27 -6.37
CA VAL A 6 13.30 -11.24 -7.83
C VAL A 6 12.26 -12.24 -8.35
N LEU A 7 12.24 -13.46 -7.80
CA LEU A 7 11.26 -14.48 -8.18
C LEU A 7 9.82 -13.99 -7.91
N VAL A 8 9.55 -13.47 -6.72
CA VAL A 8 8.21 -12.94 -6.38
C VAL A 8 7.84 -11.72 -7.22
N SER A 9 8.82 -10.89 -7.60
CA SER A 9 8.58 -9.77 -8.53
C SER A 9 8.16 -10.26 -9.93
N ASN A 10 8.82 -11.31 -10.45
CA ASN A 10 8.44 -11.92 -11.74
C ASN A 10 7.04 -12.59 -11.66
N ILE A 11 6.73 -13.26 -10.55
CA ILE A 11 5.40 -13.80 -10.27
C ILE A 11 4.36 -12.69 -10.25
N THR A 12 4.66 -11.56 -9.60
CA THR A 12 3.77 -10.39 -9.56
C THR A 12 3.47 -9.91 -10.99
N GLN A 13 4.50 -9.72 -11.79
CA GLN A 13 4.33 -9.27 -13.17
C GLN A 13 3.51 -10.27 -14.00
N SER A 14 3.75 -11.58 -13.81
CA SER A 14 2.98 -12.61 -14.52
C SER A 14 1.47 -12.56 -14.24
N PHE A 15 1.07 -12.28 -13.00
CA PHE A 15 -0.34 -12.12 -12.65
C PHE A 15 -0.92 -10.80 -13.17
N LEU A 16 -0.14 -9.74 -13.20
CA LEU A 16 -0.57 -8.47 -13.78
C LEU A 16 -0.74 -8.54 -15.29
N ASP A 17 0.08 -9.35 -15.98
CA ASP A 17 0.05 -9.50 -17.44
C ASP A 17 -1.02 -10.49 -17.94
N HIS A 18 -1.37 -11.49 -17.13
CA HIS A 18 -2.17 -12.63 -17.59
C HIS A 18 -3.37 -12.98 -16.69
N GLY A 19 -3.55 -12.31 -15.56
CA GLY A 19 -4.57 -12.63 -14.57
C GLY A 19 -4.23 -13.86 -13.69
N TYR A 20 -5.01 -14.06 -12.65
CA TYR A 20 -4.85 -15.20 -11.75
C TYR A 20 -5.35 -16.51 -12.38
N GLU A 21 -6.55 -16.48 -12.99
CA GLU A 21 -7.20 -17.71 -13.49
C GLU A 21 -6.41 -18.38 -14.61
N ALA A 22 -5.93 -17.58 -15.57
CA ALA A 22 -5.20 -18.09 -16.72
C ALA A 22 -3.82 -18.68 -16.38
N MET A 23 -3.27 -18.36 -15.19
CA MET A 23 -1.97 -18.84 -14.77
C MET A 23 -2.04 -20.21 -14.09
N THR A 24 -1.02 -21.03 -14.35
CA THR A 24 -0.76 -22.33 -13.72
C THR A 24 0.68 -22.36 -13.20
N MET A 25 1.01 -23.31 -12.31
CA MET A 25 2.40 -23.48 -11.83
C MET A 25 3.40 -23.69 -12.98
N SER A 26 2.99 -24.35 -14.06
CA SER A 26 3.84 -24.54 -15.24
C SER A 26 4.06 -23.24 -16.02
N LYS A 27 3.01 -22.42 -16.18
CA LYS A 27 3.11 -21.11 -16.83
C LYS A 27 3.93 -20.13 -15.98
N LEU A 28 3.73 -20.11 -14.66
CA LEU A 28 4.52 -19.31 -13.72
C LEU A 28 6.00 -19.67 -13.80
N ALA A 29 6.34 -20.96 -13.76
CA ALA A 29 7.72 -21.42 -13.89
C ALA A 29 8.37 -20.96 -15.20
N LYS A 30 7.63 -21.10 -16.32
CA LYS A 30 8.09 -20.62 -17.64
C LYS A 30 8.28 -19.10 -17.65
N TYR A 31 7.34 -18.34 -17.12
CA TYR A 31 7.43 -16.87 -17.04
C TYR A 31 8.63 -16.42 -16.22
N CYS A 32 8.87 -17.08 -15.08
CA CYS A 32 10.01 -16.80 -14.20
C CYS A 32 11.35 -17.38 -14.69
N ASN A 33 11.37 -18.05 -15.85
CA ASN A 33 12.57 -18.70 -16.40
C ASN A 33 13.24 -19.70 -15.42
N ILE A 34 12.43 -20.49 -14.71
CA ILE A 34 12.89 -21.56 -13.83
C ILE A 34 12.16 -22.86 -14.13
N THR A 35 12.71 -23.99 -13.64
CA THR A 35 12.02 -25.28 -13.77
C THR A 35 10.76 -25.34 -12.91
N ARG A 36 9.77 -26.14 -13.33
CA ARG A 36 8.58 -26.41 -12.51
C ARG A 36 8.96 -26.95 -11.13
N ARG A 37 9.94 -27.85 -11.06
CA ARG A 37 10.46 -28.37 -9.78
C ARG A 37 11.08 -27.26 -8.92
N GLY A 38 11.83 -26.34 -9.53
CA GLY A 38 12.39 -25.17 -8.85
C GLY A 38 11.29 -24.26 -8.27
N LEU A 39 10.20 -24.03 -9.02
CA LEU A 39 9.08 -23.25 -8.51
C LEU A 39 8.39 -23.96 -7.33
N TYR A 40 8.17 -25.29 -7.42
CA TYR A 40 7.58 -26.07 -6.32
C TYR A 40 8.47 -26.16 -5.07
N HIS A 41 9.76 -25.89 -5.20
CA HIS A 41 10.64 -25.74 -4.03
C HIS A 41 10.31 -24.47 -3.21
N HIS A 42 9.78 -23.45 -3.85
CA HIS A 42 9.41 -22.18 -3.21
C HIS A 42 7.94 -22.09 -2.83
N PHE A 43 7.06 -22.66 -3.65
CA PHE A 43 5.60 -22.54 -3.48
C PHE A 43 4.92 -23.86 -3.79
N SER A 44 4.14 -24.37 -2.85
CA SER A 44 3.38 -25.62 -3.02
C SER A 44 2.21 -25.49 -3.99
N SER A 45 1.71 -24.28 -4.21
CA SER A 45 0.56 -23.99 -5.07
C SER A 45 0.63 -22.62 -5.72
N LYS A 46 -0.21 -22.39 -6.73
CA LYS A 46 -0.41 -21.09 -7.35
C LYS A 46 -0.93 -20.05 -6.32
N GLU A 47 -1.78 -20.50 -5.43
CA GLU A 47 -2.33 -19.66 -4.35
C GLU A 47 -1.22 -19.17 -3.43
N GLU A 48 -0.32 -20.05 -2.99
CA GLU A 48 0.81 -19.68 -2.14
C GLU A 48 1.75 -18.68 -2.84
N ALA A 49 2.01 -18.87 -4.15
CA ALA A 49 2.78 -17.92 -4.95
C ALA A 49 2.09 -16.54 -5.04
N PHE A 50 0.75 -16.53 -5.17
CA PHE A 50 -0.04 -15.31 -5.17
C PHE A 50 -0.04 -14.61 -3.80
N GLN A 51 -0.21 -15.37 -2.71
CA GLN A 51 -0.10 -14.84 -1.35
C GLN A 51 1.29 -14.24 -1.08
N ALA A 52 2.37 -14.86 -1.58
CA ALA A 52 3.72 -14.32 -1.47
C ALA A 52 3.86 -12.97 -2.19
N MET A 53 3.25 -12.81 -3.36
CA MET A 53 3.16 -11.52 -4.07
C MET A 53 2.49 -10.46 -3.20
N VAL A 54 1.33 -10.76 -2.61
CA VAL A 54 0.58 -9.82 -1.77
C VAL A 54 1.38 -9.46 -0.51
N ARG A 55 1.99 -10.44 0.16
CA ARG A 55 2.86 -10.21 1.34
C ARG A 55 4.04 -9.31 1.00
N GLN A 56 4.77 -9.60 -0.08
CA GLN A 56 5.91 -8.78 -0.51
C GLN A 56 5.50 -7.34 -0.83
N ASN A 57 4.40 -7.15 -1.56
CA ASN A 57 3.90 -5.82 -1.87
C ASN A 57 3.50 -5.05 -0.61
N ASN A 58 2.78 -5.68 0.32
CA ASN A 58 2.40 -5.07 1.60
C ASN A 58 3.63 -4.68 2.44
N GLN A 59 4.63 -5.56 2.53
CA GLN A 59 5.87 -5.27 3.27
C GLN A 59 6.63 -4.09 2.64
N ARG A 60 6.83 -4.13 1.31
CA ARG A 60 7.54 -3.08 0.57
C ARG A 60 6.88 -1.72 0.72
N THR A 61 5.56 -1.65 0.50
CA THR A 61 4.83 -0.38 0.57
C THR A 61 4.74 0.14 2.00
N ARG A 62 4.60 -0.74 3.01
CA ARG A 62 4.62 -0.36 4.42
C ARG A 62 5.97 0.23 4.83
N LEU A 63 7.07 -0.46 4.56
CA LEU A 63 8.40 0.01 4.92
C LEU A 63 8.77 1.29 4.17
N GLY A 64 8.50 1.34 2.87
CA GLY A 64 8.78 2.52 2.05
C GLY A 64 7.99 3.75 2.49
N SER A 65 6.70 3.60 2.81
CA SER A 65 5.85 4.71 3.25
C SER A 65 6.32 5.31 4.58
N LEU A 66 6.67 4.47 5.55
CA LEU A 66 7.15 4.95 6.85
C LEU A 66 8.55 5.57 6.76
N SER A 67 9.43 4.99 5.95
CA SER A 67 10.76 5.55 5.68
C SER A 67 10.65 6.94 5.04
N GLU A 68 9.76 7.10 4.05
CA GLU A 68 9.54 8.39 3.40
C GLU A 68 8.92 9.41 4.36
N GLY A 69 7.94 9.00 5.17
CA GLY A 69 7.35 9.86 6.19
C GLY A 69 8.38 10.36 7.22
N THR A 70 9.23 9.46 7.71
CA THR A 70 10.32 9.81 8.65
C THR A 70 11.35 10.73 8.00
N ARG A 71 11.71 10.48 6.74
CA ARG A 71 12.63 11.34 5.98
C ARG A 71 12.10 12.76 5.84
N LEU A 72 10.83 12.91 5.46
CA LEU A 72 10.17 14.20 5.31
C LEU A 72 10.04 14.93 6.65
N LEU A 73 9.66 14.22 7.72
CA LEU A 73 9.62 14.80 9.07
C LEU A 73 10.99 15.35 9.49
N SER A 74 12.06 14.59 9.25
CA SER A 74 13.42 15.01 9.57
C SER A 74 13.90 16.19 8.70
N ALA A 75 13.33 16.35 7.51
CA ALA A 75 13.59 17.48 6.61
C ALA A 75 12.76 18.73 6.94
N GLY A 76 11.86 18.68 7.94
CA GLY A 76 11.02 19.80 8.34
C GLY A 76 9.84 20.07 7.38
N ALA A 77 9.41 19.06 6.61
CA ALA A 77 8.24 19.17 5.74
C ALA A 77 6.96 19.40 6.56
N ASP A 78 5.95 20.01 5.95
CA ASP A 78 4.66 20.18 6.61
C ASP A 78 3.89 18.85 6.75
N VAL A 79 2.96 18.80 7.69
CA VAL A 79 2.20 17.57 8.04
C VAL A 79 1.40 17.05 6.85
N LEU A 80 0.85 17.92 6.01
CA LEU A 80 0.06 17.48 4.84
C LEU A 80 0.96 16.80 3.80
N ASP A 81 2.17 17.29 3.58
CA ASP A 81 3.14 16.67 2.68
C ASP A 81 3.58 15.31 3.21
N ILE A 82 3.87 15.21 4.52
CA ILE A 82 4.25 13.96 5.17
C ILE A 82 3.13 12.91 5.04
N VAL A 83 1.91 13.26 5.42
CA VAL A 83 0.76 12.35 5.38
C VAL A 83 0.44 11.93 3.95
N THR A 84 0.47 12.88 3.00
CA THR A 84 0.25 12.60 1.59
C THR A 84 1.27 11.59 1.06
N ALA A 85 2.55 11.81 1.33
CA ALA A 85 3.63 10.92 0.86
C ALA A 85 3.51 9.51 1.47
N VAL A 86 3.20 9.41 2.76
CA VAL A 86 2.98 8.12 3.45
C VAL A 86 1.85 7.33 2.77
N LEU A 87 0.71 7.96 2.53
CA LEU A 87 -0.44 7.30 1.92
C LEU A 87 -0.21 6.99 0.44
N ASP A 88 0.47 7.87 -0.28
CA ASP A 88 0.80 7.68 -1.69
C ASP A 88 1.74 6.48 -1.89
N VAL A 89 2.80 6.35 -1.09
CA VAL A 89 3.67 5.18 -1.15
C VAL A 89 2.94 3.92 -0.69
N ARG A 90 2.11 4.00 0.37
CA ARG A 90 1.41 2.83 0.92
C ARG A 90 0.34 2.26 -0.01
N TYR A 91 -0.45 3.12 -0.62
CA TYR A 91 -1.63 2.75 -1.42
C TYR A 91 -1.49 3.09 -2.90
N GLY A 92 -0.87 4.24 -3.23
CA GLY A 92 -0.73 4.74 -4.59
C GLY A 92 0.20 3.89 -5.43
N ASP A 93 1.32 3.40 -4.89
CA ASP A 93 2.25 2.52 -5.59
C ASP A 93 1.57 1.25 -6.13
N THR A 94 0.71 0.63 -5.31
CA THR A 94 -0.06 -0.54 -5.72
C THR A 94 -1.09 -0.16 -6.78
N ARG A 95 -1.77 0.97 -6.59
CA ARG A 95 -2.79 1.45 -7.53
C ARG A 95 -2.19 1.75 -8.90
N ARG A 96 -1.05 2.43 -8.97
CA ARG A 96 -0.36 2.73 -10.25
C ARG A 96 -0.04 1.47 -11.04
N LYS A 97 0.42 0.41 -10.37
CA LYS A 97 0.70 -0.88 -11.00
C LYS A 97 -0.57 -1.55 -11.51
N LEU A 98 -1.64 -1.53 -10.70
CA LEU A 98 -2.92 -2.12 -11.09
C LEU A 98 -3.57 -1.41 -12.27
N VAL A 99 -3.54 -0.08 -12.31
CA VAL A 99 -4.13 0.69 -13.43
C VAL A 99 -3.51 0.33 -14.78
N LEU A 100 -2.25 -0.08 -14.80
CA LEU A 100 -1.55 -0.50 -16.02
C LEU A 100 -1.87 -1.94 -16.44
N SER A 101 -2.52 -2.72 -15.60
CA SER A 101 -2.85 -4.13 -15.87
C SER A 101 -4.26 -4.27 -16.47
N PRO A 102 -4.43 -5.00 -17.58
CA PRO A 102 -5.75 -5.36 -18.08
C PRO A 102 -6.50 -6.31 -17.13
N PHE A 103 -5.80 -6.95 -16.21
CA PHE A 103 -6.34 -7.89 -15.20
C PHE A 103 -6.47 -7.27 -13.80
N ALA A 104 -6.43 -5.95 -13.69
CA ALA A 104 -6.46 -5.24 -12.40
C ALA A 104 -7.62 -5.66 -11.50
N LEU A 105 -8.83 -5.76 -12.05
CA LEU A 105 -10.03 -6.14 -11.29
C LEU A 105 -9.93 -7.58 -10.79
N GLU A 106 -9.53 -8.50 -11.64
CA GLU A 106 -9.37 -9.92 -11.32
C GLU A 106 -8.30 -10.10 -10.22
N VAL A 107 -7.12 -9.52 -10.40
CA VAL A 107 -6.01 -9.60 -9.42
C VAL A 107 -6.44 -9.02 -8.08
N ASN A 108 -7.15 -7.91 -8.08
CA ASN A 108 -7.65 -7.28 -6.86
C ASN A 108 -8.70 -8.14 -6.15
N ASP A 109 -9.66 -8.71 -6.89
CA ASP A 109 -10.68 -9.61 -6.34
C ASP A 109 -10.05 -10.84 -5.69
N TYR A 110 -9.12 -11.50 -6.38
CA TYR A 110 -8.38 -12.63 -5.81
C TYR A 110 -7.54 -12.25 -4.59
N ALA A 111 -6.94 -11.06 -4.54
CA ALA A 111 -6.24 -10.59 -3.36
C ALA A 111 -7.18 -10.49 -2.15
N PHE A 112 -8.37 -9.93 -2.31
CA PHE A 112 -9.37 -9.87 -1.23
C PHE A 112 -9.89 -11.24 -0.80
N ARG A 113 -10.04 -12.17 -1.74
CA ARG A 113 -10.59 -13.52 -1.47
C ARG A 113 -9.56 -14.44 -0.81
N LEU A 114 -8.32 -14.43 -1.30
CA LEU A 114 -7.29 -15.42 -0.90
C LEU A 114 -6.31 -14.90 0.15
N CYS A 115 -6.17 -13.56 0.31
CA CYS A 115 -5.15 -12.95 1.15
C CYS A 115 -5.73 -12.03 2.23
N ARG A 116 -7.01 -12.21 2.57
CA ARG A 116 -7.66 -11.35 3.58
C ARG A 116 -6.94 -11.33 4.93
N PRO A 117 -6.50 -12.47 5.50
CA PRO A 117 -5.77 -12.46 6.77
C PRO A 117 -4.48 -11.65 6.70
N GLU A 118 -3.68 -11.85 5.65
CA GLU A 118 -2.42 -11.12 5.43
C GLU A 118 -2.65 -9.62 5.21
N MET A 119 -3.75 -9.27 4.52
CA MET A 119 -4.11 -7.88 4.30
C MET A 119 -4.55 -7.18 5.60
N VAL A 120 -5.30 -7.88 6.46
CA VAL A 120 -5.72 -7.36 7.77
C VAL A 120 -4.51 -7.17 8.67
N GLU A 121 -3.63 -8.17 8.78
CA GLU A 121 -2.40 -8.07 9.55
C GLU A 121 -1.52 -6.89 9.08
N ALA A 122 -1.28 -6.81 7.76
CA ALA A 122 -0.49 -5.72 7.19
C ALA A 122 -1.12 -4.33 7.43
N ALA A 123 -2.45 -4.22 7.41
CA ALA A 123 -3.16 -2.99 7.72
C ALA A 123 -3.01 -2.62 9.19
N THR A 124 -3.17 -3.57 10.12
CA THR A 124 -3.02 -3.35 11.57
C THR A 124 -1.61 -2.87 11.91
N VAL A 125 -0.58 -3.55 11.39
CA VAL A 125 0.82 -3.16 11.62
C VAL A 125 1.12 -1.79 11.02
N PHE A 126 0.62 -1.51 9.81
CA PHE A 126 0.81 -0.20 9.18
C PHE A 126 0.16 0.92 10.00
N GLN A 127 -1.09 0.74 10.43
CA GLN A 127 -1.81 1.75 11.21
C GLN A 127 -1.12 2.05 12.55
N ALA A 128 -0.62 1.04 13.26
CA ALA A 128 0.13 1.23 14.49
C ALA A 128 1.42 2.05 14.27
N ASN A 129 2.18 1.74 13.21
CA ASN A 129 3.39 2.48 12.88
C ASN A 129 3.10 3.90 12.38
N PHE A 130 2.01 4.10 11.64
CA PHE A 130 1.60 5.41 11.18
C PHE A 130 1.10 6.28 12.35
N ALA A 131 0.41 5.69 13.32
CA ALA A 131 0.07 6.36 14.58
C ALA A 131 1.33 6.84 15.33
N ALA A 132 2.36 6.01 15.42
CA ALA A 132 3.63 6.38 16.06
C ALA A 132 4.33 7.55 15.31
N LEU A 133 4.27 7.60 13.98
CA LEU A 133 4.78 8.73 13.20
C LEU A 133 3.98 10.01 13.50
N LEU A 134 2.65 9.94 13.55
CA LEU A 134 1.80 11.09 13.89
C LEU A 134 2.04 11.56 15.32
N GLN A 135 2.31 10.65 16.28
CA GLN A 135 2.71 11.03 17.64
C GLN A 135 3.99 11.86 17.65
N GLN A 136 4.99 11.51 16.82
CA GLN A 136 6.21 12.31 16.70
C GLN A 136 5.93 13.70 16.12
N ILE A 137 5.07 13.80 15.09
CA ILE A 137 4.64 15.07 14.48
C ILE A 137 3.97 15.96 15.55
N ILE A 138 3.09 15.38 16.38
CA ILE A 138 2.43 16.09 17.47
C ILE A 138 3.44 16.53 18.55
N ALA A 139 4.35 15.64 18.95
CA ALA A 139 5.38 15.95 19.94
C ALA A 139 6.32 17.08 19.47
N ASN A 140 6.55 17.19 18.16
CA ASN A 140 7.31 18.29 17.54
C ASN A 140 6.49 19.59 17.41
N GLY A 141 5.22 19.62 17.84
CA GLY A 141 4.36 20.80 17.76
C GLY A 141 3.85 21.15 16.36
N GLN A 142 3.97 20.22 15.38
CA GLN A 142 3.53 20.44 14.00
C GLN A 142 2.06 20.13 13.76
N LEU A 143 1.40 19.46 14.71
CA LEU A 143 -0.01 19.07 14.65
C LEU A 143 -0.61 19.08 16.05
N THR A 144 -1.83 19.60 16.18
CA THR A 144 -2.64 19.51 17.41
C THR A 144 -3.98 18.88 17.07
N LEU A 145 -4.31 17.76 17.74
CA LEU A 145 -5.59 17.11 17.55
C LEU A 145 -6.71 17.84 18.32
N ARG A 146 -7.89 17.89 17.75
CA ARG A 146 -9.09 18.30 18.48
C ARG A 146 -9.37 17.31 19.62
N PRO A 147 -9.84 17.74 20.79
CA PRO A 147 -10.03 16.86 21.96
C PRO A 147 -10.96 15.66 21.72
N THR A 148 -11.81 15.73 20.70
CA THR A 148 -12.78 14.68 20.34
C THR A 148 -12.20 13.60 19.41
N ILE A 149 -10.97 13.77 18.93
CA ILE A 149 -10.34 12.87 17.94
C ILE A 149 -9.10 12.22 18.55
N SER A 150 -9.08 10.89 18.59
CA SER A 150 -7.88 10.14 18.93
C SER A 150 -6.94 9.97 17.71
N ILE A 151 -5.67 9.68 17.96
CA ILE A 151 -4.71 9.38 16.89
C ILE A 151 -5.17 8.16 16.08
N GLU A 152 -5.68 7.13 16.76
CA GLU A 152 -6.18 5.91 16.12
C GLU A 152 -7.36 6.22 15.19
N THR A 153 -8.27 7.10 15.62
CA THR A 153 -9.39 7.56 14.78
C THR A 153 -8.88 8.32 13.56
N LEU A 154 -7.92 9.23 13.73
CA LEU A 154 -7.33 9.97 12.61
C LEU A 154 -6.66 9.02 11.61
N VAL A 155 -5.84 8.07 12.10
CA VAL A 155 -5.18 7.07 11.26
C VAL A 155 -6.20 6.22 10.51
N GLN A 156 -7.27 5.78 11.19
CA GLN A 156 -8.34 5.00 10.57
C GLN A 156 -9.00 5.77 9.43
N LEU A 157 -9.39 7.04 9.68
CA LEU A 157 -10.01 7.90 8.67
C LEU A 157 -9.10 8.13 7.46
N LEU A 158 -7.80 8.38 7.68
CA LEU A 158 -6.83 8.55 6.61
C LEU A 158 -6.65 7.28 5.77
N CYS A 159 -6.59 6.12 6.43
CA CYS A 159 -6.46 4.83 5.75
C CYS A 159 -7.74 4.46 4.98
N ASP A 160 -8.92 4.73 5.53
CA ASP A 160 -10.21 4.48 4.88
C ASP A 160 -10.41 5.42 3.68
N GLY A 161 -10.07 6.70 3.83
CA GLY A 161 -10.08 7.67 2.75
C GLY A 161 -9.14 7.26 1.59
N ALA A 162 -7.93 6.79 1.90
CA ALA A 162 -7.00 6.31 0.88
C ALA A 162 -7.51 5.06 0.16
N ARG A 163 -8.12 4.11 0.87
CA ARG A 163 -8.77 2.93 0.25
C ARG A 163 -9.95 3.34 -0.61
N GLY A 164 -10.80 4.26 -0.13
CA GLY A 164 -11.93 4.80 -0.88
C GLY A 164 -11.49 5.51 -2.17
N THR A 165 -10.40 6.29 -2.12
CA THR A 165 -9.82 6.93 -3.30
C THR A 165 -9.43 5.90 -4.37
N ASN A 166 -8.91 4.73 -3.97
CA ASN A 166 -8.54 3.66 -4.89
C ASN A 166 -9.74 2.90 -5.49
N GLN A 167 -10.89 2.95 -4.86
CA GLN A 167 -12.13 2.28 -5.29
C GLN A 167 -13.07 3.20 -6.06
N SER A 168 -12.65 4.41 -6.40
CA SER A 168 -13.45 5.37 -7.17
C SER A 168 -13.86 4.75 -8.52
N PHE A 169 -15.13 4.91 -8.91
CA PHE A 169 -15.63 4.50 -10.23
C PHE A 169 -14.87 5.16 -11.38
N PHE A 170 -14.49 6.42 -11.21
CA PHE A 170 -13.59 7.12 -12.12
C PHE A 170 -12.17 6.95 -11.60
N ALA A 171 -11.52 5.86 -12.05
CA ALA A 171 -10.15 5.60 -11.66
C ALA A 171 -9.27 6.80 -12.02
N PRO A 172 -8.56 7.41 -11.05
CA PRO A 172 -7.63 8.48 -11.37
C PRO A 172 -6.52 7.96 -12.26
N SER A 173 -6.03 8.80 -13.17
CA SER A 173 -4.80 8.52 -13.89
C SER A 173 -3.63 8.37 -12.91
N SER A 174 -2.53 7.77 -13.37
CA SER A 174 -1.32 7.62 -12.53
C SER A 174 -0.81 8.96 -11.98
N GLU A 175 -1.00 10.04 -12.74
CA GLU A 175 -0.58 11.40 -12.40
C GLU A 175 -1.51 12.06 -11.37
N GLU A 176 -2.79 11.74 -11.40
CA GLU A 176 -3.79 12.31 -10.50
C GLU A 176 -3.83 11.66 -9.11
N ILE A 177 -3.28 10.45 -8.97
CA ILE A 177 -3.36 9.68 -7.72
C ILE A 177 -2.82 10.47 -6.53
N THR A 178 -1.61 11.03 -6.64
CA THR A 178 -0.98 11.80 -5.55
C THR A 178 -1.80 13.03 -5.19
N ALA A 179 -2.31 13.76 -6.19
CA ALA A 179 -3.16 14.94 -5.95
C ALA A 179 -4.45 14.57 -5.21
N ARG A 180 -5.07 13.42 -5.53
CA ARG A 180 -6.27 12.94 -4.83
C ARG A 180 -5.98 12.54 -3.38
N TYR A 181 -4.84 11.88 -3.11
CA TYR A 181 -4.45 11.63 -1.72
C TYR A 181 -4.22 12.92 -0.96
N ARG A 182 -3.59 13.93 -1.59
CA ARG A 182 -3.39 15.23 -0.95
C ARG A 182 -4.72 15.90 -0.61
N GLN A 183 -5.67 15.97 -1.54
CA GLN A 183 -6.99 16.57 -1.32
C GLN A 183 -7.76 15.85 -0.20
N MET A 184 -7.77 14.53 -0.22
CA MET A 184 -8.41 13.70 0.81
C MET A 184 -7.73 13.91 2.18
N SER A 185 -6.40 13.87 2.24
CA SER A 185 -5.65 14.08 3.48
C SER A 185 -5.88 15.48 4.04
N GLN A 186 -5.90 16.51 3.19
CA GLN A 186 -6.20 17.88 3.56
C GLN A 186 -7.59 18.00 4.20
N ALA A 187 -8.60 17.40 3.56
CA ALA A 187 -9.97 17.44 4.08
C ALA A 187 -10.09 16.74 5.45
N ILE A 188 -9.42 15.60 5.64
CA ILE A 188 -9.44 14.87 6.91
C ILE A 188 -8.63 15.59 7.99
N LEU A 189 -7.39 16.03 7.69
CA LEU A 189 -6.53 16.70 8.65
C LEU A 189 -7.15 17.99 9.16
N PHE A 190 -7.67 18.84 8.29
CA PHE A 190 -8.26 20.11 8.70
C PHE A 190 -9.64 19.95 9.35
N GLY A 191 -10.33 18.82 9.14
CA GLY A 191 -11.50 18.42 9.90
C GLY A 191 -11.19 17.89 11.31
N CYS A 192 -10.03 17.21 11.48
CA CYS A 192 -9.64 16.49 12.71
C CYS A 192 -8.57 17.20 13.53
N ALA A 193 -7.83 18.16 12.94
CA ALA A 193 -6.67 18.78 13.58
C ALA A 193 -6.51 20.24 13.13
N GLU A 194 -5.82 21.03 13.93
CA GLU A 194 -5.45 22.40 13.62
C GLU A 194 -3.93 22.43 13.33
N PRO A 195 -3.49 23.17 12.29
CA PRO A 195 -2.07 23.42 12.11
C PRO A 195 -1.51 24.13 13.36
N ALA A 196 -0.33 23.73 13.82
CA ALA A 196 0.32 24.44 14.91
C ALA A 196 0.65 25.88 14.44
N GLY A 197 0.12 26.89 15.14
CA GLY A 197 0.50 28.29 14.93
C GLY A 197 -0.42 29.13 14.04
N LEU A 198 -1.73 28.82 13.94
CA LEU A 198 -2.75 29.79 13.52
C LEU A 198 -3.29 30.55 14.70
#